data_aa0e2f2ed7c0cd2417602173b1de4431
#
_entry.id   aa0e2f2ed7c0cd2417602173b1de4431
#
_cell.length_a   1.000
_cell.length_b   1.000
_cell.length_c   1.000
_cell.angle_alpha   90.00
_cell.angle_beta   90.00
_cell.angle_gamma   90.00
#
_symmetry.space_group_name_H-M   'P 1'
#
loop_
_entity.id
_entity.type
_entity.pdbx_description
1 polymer ?
#
loop_
_entity_poly.entity_id
_entity_poly.type
_entity_poly.pdbx_seq_one_letter_code
_entity_poly.pdbx_strand_id
1 'polypeptide(L)'
;MLLNMKNPIIVFLICVAILFGKTNISSAKNAVYFEYAGTALNSSINYELLARNDIPIRIGLGYINAEQSVNFGDKFSENQEVSLIPIAIGKLIGQKQHNLELGAGFIIKYFHRESQFENEKNGVLLNGLIGYRYQSIKNRGFLVRLTLSPIYHPIDEGFKVYTGISIGYLF
;
A
#
# COMPACT_ATOMS: atom_id res chain seq x y z
N MET A 1 24.64 -18.70 -16.39
CA MET A 1 23.76 -18.98 -15.21
C MET A 1 22.61 -18.00 -15.28
N LEU A 2 21.50 -18.37 -15.95
CA LEU A 2 20.32 -17.53 -16.10
C LEU A 2 19.53 -17.57 -14.80
N LEU A 3 19.40 -16.44 -14.11
CA LEU A 3 18.53 -16.27 -12.95
C LEU A 3 17.11 -16.71 -13.36
N ASN A 4 16.61 -17.71 -12.68
CA ASN A 4 15.26 -18.20 -12.91
C ASN A 4 14.24 -17.16 -12.37
N MET A 5 13.84 -16.22 -13.23
CA MET A 5 12.94 -15.10 -12.89
C MET A 5 11.49 -15.54 -12.57
N LYS A 6 11.22 -16.83 -12.48
CA LYS A 6 9.89 -17.35 -12.08
C LYS A 6 9.61 -17.24 -10.57
N ASN A 7 10.61 -16.89 -9.76
CA ASN A 7 10.39 -16.73 -8.33
C ASN A 7 10.01 -15.27 -8.02
N PRO A 8 8.74 -14.98 -7.62
CA PRO A 8 8.27 -13.62 -7.37
C PRO A 8 9.06 -12.92 -6.25
N ILE A 9 9.64 -13.68 -5.31
CA ILE A 9 10.47 -13.14 -4.23
C ILE A 9 11.76 -12.54 -4.80
N ILE A 10 12.39 -13.20 -5.79
CA ILE A 10 13.63 -12.71 -6.42
C ILE A 10 13.35 -11.42 -7.19
N VAL A 11 12.25 -11.37 -7.94
CA VAL A 11 11.84 -10.16 -8.66
C VAL A 11 11.57 -9.01 -7.67
N PHE A 12 10.88 -9.28 -6.58
CA PHE A 12 10.62 -8.32 -5.51
C PHE A 12 11.93 -7.78 -4.90
N LEU A 13 12.87 -8.65 -4.54
CA LEU A 13 14.18 -8.26 -3.99
C LEU A 13 15.02 -7.43 -4.98
N ILE A 14 14.97 -7.75 -6.27
CA ILE A 14 15.65 -6.98 -7.32
C ILE A 14 15.01 -5.59 -7.45
N CYS A 15 13.69 -5.48 -7.46
CA CYS A 15 12.99 -4.20 -7.49
C CYS A 15 13.34 -3.34 -6.26
N VAL A 16 13.37 -3.94 -5.07
CA VAL A 16 13.80 -3.27 -3.83
C VAL A 16 15.26 -2.81 -3.95
N ALA A 17 16.18 -3.65 -4.44
CA ALA A 17 17.60 -3.30 -4.60
C ALA A 17 17.82 -2.13 -5.59
N ILE A 18 17.04 -2.07 -6.67
CA ILE A 18 17.10 -0.96 -7.65
C ILE A 18 16.64 0.36 -7.00
N LEU A 19 15.66 0.32 -6.09
CA LEU A 19 15.18 1.50 -5.39
C LEU A 19 16.23 2.11 -4.44
N PHE A 20 17.16 1.31 -3.92
CA PHE A 20 18.18 1.76 -2.96
C PHE A 20 19.50 2.22 -3.59
N GLY A 21 19.65 2.16 -4.91
CA GLY A 21 20.86 2.58 -5.63
C GLY A 21 21.12 4.09 -5.53
N LYS A 22 22.25 4.48 -4.91
CA LYS A 22 22.86 5.82 -4.76
C LYS A 22 21.93 6.95 -4.31
N THR A 23 22.10 7.35 -3.07
CA THR A 23 21.30 8.45 -2.53
C THR A 23 22.06 9.25 -1.48
N ASN A 24 22.09 10.57 -1.61
CA ASN A 24 22.54 11.50 -0.58
C ASN A 24 21.40 11.75 0.41
N ILE A 25 21.66 11.59 1.71
CA ILE A 25 20.67 11.81 2.78
C ILE A 25 20.43 13.32 2.89
N SER A 26 19.34 13.80 2.29
CA SER A 26 18.82 15.14 2.52
C SER A 26 17.45 15.03 3.16
N SER A 27 17.23 15.73 4.26
CA SER A 27 16.05 15.84 5.12
C SER A 27 14.87 14.93 4.80
N ALA A 28 14.67 13.90 5.62
CA ALA A 28 13.46 13.07 5.59
C ALA A 28 12.23 13.94 5.89
N LYS A 29 11.15 13.73 5.16
CA LYS A 29 9.85 14.34 5.40
C LYS A 29 8.89 13.29 5.87
N ASN A 30 7.97 13.65 6.74
CA ASN A 30 6.93 12.76 7.21
C ASN A 30 5.58 13.18 6.64
N ALA A 31 4.67 12.24 6.50
CA ALA A 31 3.29 12.53 6.18
C ALA A 31 2.35 11.64 7.00
N VAL A 32 1.20 12.21 7.33
CA VAL A 32 0.03 11.45 7.81
C VAL A 32 -1.09 11.70 6.82
N TYR A 33 -1.76 10.64 6.41
CA TYR A 33 -2.86 10.74 5.47
C TYR A 33 -3.92 9.67 5.72
N PHE A 34 -5.14 10.04 5.34
CA PHE A 34 -6.27 9.13 5.23
C PHE A 34 -6.32 8.61 3.79
N GLU A 35 -6.55 7.31 3.63
CA GLU A 35 -6.78 6.66 2.34
C GLU A 35 -8.15 6.01 2.36
N TYR A 36 -8.93 6.28 1.33
CA TYR A 36 -10.19 5.60 1.07
C TYR A 36 -9.99 4.62 -0.09
N ALA A 37 -10.41 3.37 0.11
CA ALA A 37 -10.13 2.23 -0.76
C ALA A 37 -8.61 2.01 -0.95
N GLY A 38 -8.15 1.52 -2.07
CA GLY A 38 -6.72 1.32 -2.35
C GLY A 38 -6.10 0.17 -1.57
N THR A 39 -4.97 0.42 -0.93
CA THR A 39 -4.17 -0.65 -0.30
C THR A 39 -4.82 -1.31 0.91
N ALA A 40 -5.69 -0.60 1.63
CA ALA A 40 -6.38 -1.14 2.79
C ALA A 40 -7.81 -1.61 2.47
N LEU A 41 -8.15 -1.76 1.20
CA LEU A 41 -9.42 -2.25 0.67
C LEU A 41 -10.63 -1.35 0.97
N ASN A 42 -10.70 -0.69 2.12
CA ASN A 42 -11.78 0.21 2.51
C ASN A 42 -11.21 1.57 2.95
N SER A 43 -10.85 1.72 4.21
CA SER A 43 -10.31 2.97 4.76
C SER A 43 -9.11 2.71 5.65
N SER A 44 -8.14 3.60 5.62
CA SER A 44 -6.97 3.52 6.48
C SER A 44 -6.40 4.88 6.85
N ILE A 45 -5.74 4.91 8.02
CA ILE A 45 -4.86 6.00 8.40
C ILE A 45 -3.43 5.50 8.22
N ASN A 46 -2.62 6.30 7.56
CA ASN A 46 -1.28 5.92 7.16
C ASN A 46 -0.26 6.96 7.63
N TYR A 47 0.89 6.46 8.07
CA TYR A 47 2.09 7.23 8.29
C TYR A 47 3.11 6.91 7.20
N GLU A 48 3.75 7.92 6.69
CA GLU A 48 4.75 7.80 5.65
C GLU A 48 6.01 8.57 6.02
N LEU A 49 7.15 7.93 5.86
CA LEU A 49 8.47 8.52 5.87
C LEU A 49 8.94 8.66 4.41
N LEU A 50 9.11 9.88 3.93
CA LEU A 50 9.72 10.15 2.64
C LEU A 50 11.24 10.18 2.80
N ALA A 51 11.87 9.03 2.67
CA ALA A 51 13.31 8.91 2.71
C ALA A 51 13.90 9.51 1.42
N ARG A 52 14.92 10.36 1.59
CA ARG A 52 15.70 10.94 0.47
C ARG A 52 14.85 11.63 -0.61
N ASN A 53 13.77 12.29 -0.22
CA ASN A 53 12.85 13.08 -1.04
C ASN A 53 12.08 12.32 -2.14
N ASP A 54 12.36 11.04 -2.39
CA ASP A 54 11.78 10.30 -3.51
C ASP A 54 11.44 8.82 -3.20
N ILE A 55 11.75 8.35 -1.99
CA ILE A 55 11.45 6.98 -1.55
C ILE A 55 10.45 7.03 -0.38
N PRO A 56 9.14 6.92 -0.64
CA PRO A 56 8.14 6.79 0.40
C PRO A 56 8.18 5.38 1.01
N ILE A 57 8.31 5.33 2.33
CA ILE A 57 8.15 4.13 3.15
C ILE A 57 6.93 4.38 4.02
N ARG A 58 5.97 3.48 3.99
CA ARG A 58 4.68 3.69 4.67
C ARG A 58 4.23 2.50 5.47
N ILE A 59 3.48 2.80 6.52
CA ILE A 59 2.73 1.85 7.32
C ILE A 59 1.34 2.43 7.59
N GLY A 60 0.33 1.60 7.56
CA GLY A 60 -1.05 2.04 7.79
C GLY A 60 -1.79 1.11 8.73
N LEU A 61 -2.94 1.60 9.18
CA LEU A 61 -3.95 0.83 9.90
C LEU A 61 -5.28 1.02 9.20
N GLY A 62 -5.82 -0.06 8.67
CA GLY A 62 -7.14 -0.12 8.05
C GLY A 62 -8.08 -1.01 8.84
N TYR A 63 -9.37 -0.74 8.70
CA TYR A 63 -10.42 -1.52 9.33
C TYR A 63 -11.56 -1.75 8.35
N ILE A 64 -12.04 -2.98 8.30
CA ILE A 64 -13.19 -3.38 7.50
C ILE A 64 -14.22 -4.00 8.43
N ASN A 65 -15.47 -3.49 8.36
CA ASN A 65 -16.63 -4.16 8.91
C ASN A 65 -17.39 -4.81 7.74
N ALA A 66 -17.79 -6.07 7.89
CA ALA A 66 -18.40 -6.86 6.82
C ALA A 66 -19.69 -6.25 6.26
N GLU A 67 -20.45 -5.53 7.06
CA GLU A 67 -21.64 -4.82 6.58
C GLU A 67 -21.34 -3.77 5.49
N GLN A 68 -20.10 -3.27 5.44
CA GLN A 68 -19.66 -2.25 4.47
C GLN A 68 -18.96 -2.82 3.23
N SER A 69 -18.60 -4.10 3.24
CA SER A 69 -17.72 -4.70 2.22
C SER A 69 -18.43 -5.19 0.96
N VAL A 70 -19.76 -5.10 0.90
CA VAL A 70 -20.59 -5.59 -0.23
C VAL A 70 -20.23 -4.92 -1.58
N ASN A 71 -19.57 -3.77 -1.55
CA ASN A 71 -19.30 -2.98 -2.78
C ASN A 71 -18.00 -3.35 -3.51
N PHE A 72 -17.10 -4.15 -2.93
CA PHE A 72 -15.76 -4.39 -3.50
C PHE A 72 -15.51 -5.83 -3.97
N GLY A 73 -16.53 -6.68 -4.00
CA GLY A 73 -16.44 -8.03 -4.59
C GLY A 73 -15.77 -9.08 -3.71
N ASP A 74 -15.29 -8.73 -2.53
CA ASP A 74 -14.85 -9.69 -1.53
C ASP A 74 -16.05 -10.14 -0.71
N LYS A 75 -16.35 -11.44 -0.73
CA LYS A 75 -17.41 -12.02 0.09
C LYS A 75 -16.85 -12.22 1.50
N PHE A 76 -17.11 -11.28 2.39
CA PHE A 76 -16.93 -11.51 3.82
C PHE A 76 -18.24 -12.07 4.39
N SER A 77 -18.15 -12.96 5.35
CA SER A 77 -19.32 -13.45 6.08
C SER A 77 -19.93 -12.32 6.92
N GLU A 78 -21.24 -12.33 7.11
CA GLU A 78 -21.93 -11.35 7.97
C GLU A 78 -21.29 -11.29 9.35
N ASN A 79 -21.05 -10.07 9.88
CA ASN A 79 -20.45 -9.78 11.19
C ASN A 79 -18.95 -10.07 11.37
N GLN A 80 -18.14 -9.95 10.33
CA GLN A 80 -16.68 -10.04 10.46
C GLN A 80 -16.03 -8.68 10.60
N GLU A 81 -15.08 -8.60 11.53
CA GLU A 81 -14.21 -7.46 11.75
C GLU A 81 -12.79 -7.82 11.35
N VAL A 82 -12.23 -7.09 10.41
CA VAL A 82 -10.90 -7.35 9.87
C VAL A 82 -10.03 -6.10 10.02
N SER A 83 -8.90 -6.24 10.69
CA SER A 83 -7.85 -5.22 10.69
C SER A 83 -6.83 -5.49 9.60
N LEU A 84 -6.41 -4.44 8.92
CA LEU A 84 -5.42 -4.47 7.85
C LEU A 84 -4.23 -3.58 8.21
N ILE A 85 -3.04 -4.11 8.06
CA ILE A 85 -1.79 -3.35 8.27
C ILE A 85 -1.03 -3.35 6.93
N PRO A 86 -1.30 -2.37 6.04
CA PRO A 86 -0.53 -2.19 4.84
C PRO A 86 0.86 -1.63 5.16
N ILE A 87 1.89 -2.23 4.57
CA ILE A 87 3.27 -1.78 4.61
C ILE A 87 3.77 -1.73 3.18
N ALA A 88 4.32 -0.61 2.75
CA ALA A 88 4.78 -0.45 1.39
C ALA A 88 6.01 0.45 1.29
N ILE A 89 6.78 0.23 0.24
CA ILE A 89 7.87 1.07 -0.19
C ILE A 89 7.66 1.45 -1.65
N GLY A 90 8.04 2.66 -2.02
CA GLY A 90 7.85 3.15 -3.38
C GLY A 90 8.98 4.04 -3.87
N LYS A 91 8.79 4.55 -5.07
CA LYS A 91 9.61 5.56 -5.71
C LYS A 91 8.73 6.62 -6.32
N LEU A 92 9.06 7.88 -6.07
CA LEU A 92 8.46 9.02 -6.72
C LEU A 92 9.28 9.38 -7.97
N ILE A 93 8.59 9.52 -9.08
CA ILE A 93 9.16 9.89 -10.38
C ILE A 93 8.43 11.15 -10.84
N GLY A 94 9.11 12.27 -10.88
CA GLY A 94 8.50 13.53 -11.27
C GLY A 94 9.27 14.74 -10.79
N GLN A 95 8.66 15.90 -10.91
CA GLN A 95 9.29 17.16 -10.52
C GLN A 95 8.36 17.97 -9.63
N LYS A 96 8.92 18.47 -8.53
CA LYS A 96 8.24 19.41 -7.60
C LYS A 96 6.95 18.83 -7.00
N GLN A 97 5.80 19.31 -7.47
CA GLN A 97 4.49 19.00 -6.87
C GLN A 97 3.85 17.73 -7.43
N HIS A 98 4.15 17.41 -8.68
CA HIS A 98 3.49 16.36 -9.44
C HIS A 98 4.42 15.17 -9.61
N ASN A 99 4.04 14.02 -9.10
CA ASN A 99 4.85 12.82 -9.14
C ASN A 99 4.01 11.61 -9.56
N LEU A 100 4.58 10.77 -10.39
CA LEU A 100 4.17 9.39 -10.55
C LEU A 100 4.75 8.60 -9.40
N GLU A 101 3.98 7.75 -8.78
CA GLU A 101 4.43 6.87 -7.71
C GLU A 101 4.34 5.42 -8.16
N LEU A 102 5.45 4.69 -8.03
CA LEU A 102 5.51 3.25 -8.24
C LEU A 102 5.97 2.61 -6.95
N GLY A 103 5.32 1.53 -6.54
CA GLY A 103 5.66 0.87 -5.29
C GLY A 103 5.18 -0.57 -5.21
N ALA A 104 5.61 -1.21 -4.15
CA ALA A 104 5.19 -2.55 -3.78
C ALA A 104 5.19 -2.72 -2.26
N GLY A 105 4.45 -3.69 -1.78
CA GLY A 105 4.35 -3.93 -0.36
C GLY A 105 3.58 -5.20 -0.05
N PHE A 106 3.17 -5.28 1.20
CA PHE A 106 2.31 -6.35 1.69
C PHE A 106 1.29 -5.80 2.68
N ILE A 107 0.21 -6.54 2.83
CA ILE A 107 -0.89 -6.21 3.74
C ILE A 107 -1.05 -7.37 4.68
N ILE A 108 -0.87 -7.14 5.97
CA ILE A 108 -1.15 -8.14 7.01
C ILE A 108 -2.63 -8.04 7.31
N LYS A 109 -3.34 -9.14 7.14
CA LYS A 109 -4.77 -9.27 7.41
C LYS A 109 -4.96 -10.03 8.72
N TYR A 110 -5.70 -9.42 9.65
CA TYR A 110 -5.99 -9.99 10.95
C TYR A 110 -7.50 -9.98 11.22
N PHE A 111 -8.07 -11.17 11.43
CA PHE A 111 -9.47 -11.36 11.79
C PHE A 111 -9.63 -11.34 13.30
N HIS A 112 -10.60 -10.57 13.81
CA HIS A 112 -10.87 -10.45 15.25
C HIS A 112 -11.75 -11.56 15.80
N ARG A 113 -12.46 -12.29 14.96
CA ARG A 113 -13.26 -13.46 15.33
C ARG A 113 -12.79 -14.68 14.56
N GLU A 114 -12.69 -15.82 15.25
CA GLU A 114 -12.49 -17.10 14.57
C GLU A 114 -13.74 -17.42 13.74
N SER A 115 -13.54 -17.48 12.45
CA SER A 115 -14.56 -17.90 11.50
C SER A 115 -14.58 -19.42 11.41
N GLN A 116 -15.78 -20.00 11.23
CA GLN A 116 -15.94 -21.42 10.92
C GLN A 116 -15.58 -21.75 9.47
N PHE A 117 -15.26 -20.74 8.65
CA PHE A 117 -14.91 -20.93 7.25
C PHE A 117 -13.38 -20.96 7.05
N GLU A 118 -12.91 -21.93 6.30
CA GLU A 118 -11.49 -22.22 6.10
C GLU A 118 -10.72 -21.08 5.39
N ASN A 119 -11.43 -20.23 4.66
CA ASN A 119 -10.88 -19.11 3.88
C ASN A 119 -10.66 -17.82 4.68
N GLU A 120 -11.05 -17.79 5.95
CA GLU A 120 -11.02 -16.61 6.81
C GLU A 120 -9.88 -16.66 7.82
N LYS A 121 -8.67 -16.98 7.34
CA LYS A 121 -7.47 -17.05 8.17
C LYS A 121 -6.66 -15.76 8.09
N ASN A 122 -5.99 -15.45 9.18
CA ASN A 122 -4.94 -14.42 9.16
C ASN A 122 -3.95 -14.71 8.03
N GLY A 123 -3.54 -13.68 7.32
CA GLY A 123 -2.71 -13.88 6.16
C GLY A 123 -1.99 -12.63 5.71
N VAL A 124 -1.15 -12.82 4.70
CA VAL A 124 -0.40 -11.73 4.06
C VAL A 124 -0.79 -11.68 2.60
N LEU A 125 -1.18 -10.49 2.14
CA LEU A 125 -1.46 -10.19 0.74
C LEU A 125 -0.27 -9.42 0.18
N LEU A 126 0.09 -9.68 -1.07
CA LEU A 126 1.09 -8.90 -1.78
C LEU A 126 0.38 -7.79 -2.55
N ASN A 127 0.92 -6.57 -2.51
CA ASN A 127 0.36 -5.46 -3.28
C ASN A 127 1.43 -4.72 -4.09
N GLY A 128 1.04 -4.33 -5.30
CA GLY A 128 1.69 -3.30 -6.07
C GLY A 128 1.02 -1.95 -5.83
N LEU A 129 1.66 -0.89 -6.28
CA LEU A 129 1.12 0.45 -6.23
C LEU A 129 1.59 1.24 -7.44
N ILE A 130 0.62 1.80 -8.16
CA ILE A 130 0.84 2.75 -9.24
C ILE A 130 -0.04 3.95 -8.94
N GLY A 131 0.52 5.15 -8.85
CA GLY A 131 -0.28 6.30 -8.44
C GLY A 131 0.22 7.63 -8.98
N TYR A 132 -0.71 8.57 -9.05
CA TYR A 132 -0.39 9.98 -9.20
C TYR A 132 -0.44 10.65 -7.84
N ARG A 133 0.61 11.40 -7.51
CA ARG A 133 0.77 12.11 -6.25
C ARG A 133 1.00 13.59 -6.48
N TYR A 134 0.13 14.41 -5.90
CA TYR A 134 0.35 15.84 -5.71
C TYR A 134 0.83 16.07 -4.27
N GLN A 135 1.90 16.83 -4.12
CA GLN A 135 2.41 17.23 -2.81
C GLN A 135 2.93 18.67 -2.82
N SER A 136 2.80 19.36 -1.70
CA SER A 136 3.34 20.71 -1.56
C SER A 136 4.86 20.72 -1.73
N ILE A 137 5.39 21.77 -2.42
CA ILE A 137 6.83 21.97 -2.59
C ILE A 137 7.50 22.32 -1.25
N LYS A 138 6.79 23.02 -0.38
CA LYS A 138 7.28 23.39 0.95
C LYS A 138 7.43 22.13 1.80
N ASN A 139 8.32 22.21 2.82
CA ASN A 139 8.54 21.11 3.76
C ASN A 139 7.29 20.73 4.57
N ARG A 140 6.21 21.49 4.46
CA ARG A 140 4.90 21.28 5.06
C ARG A 140 3.81 21.56 4.06
N GLY A 141 2.72 20.84 4.10
CA GLY A 141 1.57 21.12 3.25
C GLY A 141 0.76 19.89 2.87
N PHE A 142 -0.20 20.10 2.00
CA PHE A 142 -1.13 19.06 1.58
C PHE A 142 -0.48 18.02 0.67
N LEU A 143 -0.98 16.80 0.83
CA LEU A 143 -0.72 15.65 -0.01
C LEU A 143 -2.07 15.12 -0.51
N VAL A 144 -2.18 14.93 -1.82
CA VAL A 144 -3.31 14.24 -2.45
C VAL A 144 -2.74 13.17 -3.38
N ARG A 145 -3.36 11.99 -3.38
CA ARG A 145 -2.90 10.87 -4.17
C ARG A 145 -4.08 10.08 -4.73
N LEU A 146 -3.94 9.64 -5.98
CA LEU A 146 -4.79 8.66 -6.64
C LEU A 146 -3.95 7.42 -6.90
N THR A 147 -4.45 6.26 -6.54
CA THR A 147 -3.71 4.99 -6.64
C THR A 147 -4.50 3.90 -7.34
N LEU A 148 -3.75 3.06 -8.06
CA LEU A 148 -4.17 1.73 -8.48
C LEU A 148 -3.32 0.74 -7.70
N SER A 149 -3.97 -0.15 -6.96
CA SER A 149 -3.33 -1.14 -6.10
C SER A 149 -3.70 -2.54 -6.57
N PRO A 150 -2.86 -3.15 -7.44
CA PRO A 150 -2.99 -4.55 -7.75
C PRO A 150 -2.61 -5.37 -6.52
N ILE A 151 -3.53 -6.21 -6.05
CA ILE A 151 -3.37 -7.07 -4.88
C ILE A 151 -3.44 -8.53 -5.31
N TYR A 152 -2.45 -9.31 -4.90
CA TYR A 152 -2.41 -10.75 -5.09
C TYR A 152 -2.76 -11.45 -3.78
N HIS A 153 -3.71 -12.35 -3.86
CA HIS A 153 -4.20 -13.20 -2.78
C HIS A 153 -3.57 -14.59 -2.89
N PRO A 154 -2.55 -14.93 -2.10
CA PRO A 154 -1.84 -16.21 -2.25
C PRO A 154 -2.70 -17.45 -1.96
N ILE A 155 -3.72 -17.32 -1.12
CA ILE A 155 -4.61 -18.43 -0.74
C ILE A 155 -5.63 -18.72 -1.85
N ASP A 156 -6.19 -17.66 -2.44
CA ASP A 156 -7.23 -17.78 -3.47
C ASP A 156 -6.64 -17.79 -4.89
N GLU A 157 -5.30 -17.70 -5.01
CA GLU A 157 -4.57 -17.53 -6.28
C GLU A 157 -5.16 -16.44 -7.17
N GLY A 158 -5.83 -15.48 -6.54
CA GLY A 158 -6.58 -14.42 -7.20
C GLY A 158 -5.79 -13.11 -7.28
N PHE A 159 -6.03 -12.37 -8.36
CA PHE A 159 -5.48 -11.03 -8.57
C PHE A 159 -6.63 -10.02 -8.71
N LYS A 160 -6.64 -8.99 -7.88
CA LYS A 160 -7.64 -7.93 -7.91
C LYS A 160 -6.95 -6.57 -7.97
N VAL A 161 -7.59 -5.60 -8.63
CA VAL A 161 -7.09 -4.22 -8.73
C VAL A 161 -8.05 -3.30 -8.00
N TYR A 162 -7.54 -2.57 -7.03
CA TYR A 162 -8.28 -1.59 -6.26
C TYR A 162 -7.83 -0.18 -6.63
N THR A 163 -8.78 0.74 -6.64
CA THR A 163 -8.51 2.18 -6.81
C THR A 163 -8.60 2.86 -5.46
N GLY A 164 -7.70 3.80 -5.18
CA GLY A 164 -7.72 4.54 -3.92
C GLY A 164 -7.50 6.03 -4.11
N ILE A 165 -8.06 6.79 -3.18
CA ILE A 165 -7.80 8.22 -3.03
C ILE A 165 -7.24 8.48 -1.63
N SER A 166 -6.21 9.30 -1.55
CA SER A 166 -5.63 9.69 -0.26
C SER A 166 -5.53 11.20 -0.14
N ILE A 167 -5.77 11.70 1.07
CA ILE A 167 -5.56 13.09 1.44
C ILE A 167 -4.82 13.16 2.76
N GLY A 168 -3.83 14.05 2.86
CA GLY A 168 -3.00 14.16 4.04
C GLY A 168 -2.16 15.40 4.12
N TYR A 169 -1.26 15.39 5.09
CA TYR A 169 -0.39 16.51 5.42
C TYR A 169 1.06 16.04 5.58
N LEU A 170 1.97 16.80 4.98
CA LEU A 170 3.43 16.68 5.08
C LEU A 170 3.96 17.61 6.19
N PHE A 171 4.89 17.12 7.02
CA PHE A 171 5.51 17.88 8.10
C PHE A 171 6.96 17.48 8.35
#